data_bde0bc34f0aeb012074ed9229dbbe0a0
#
_entry.id   bde0bc34f0aeb012074ed9229dbbe0a0
#
_cell.length_a   1.000
_cell.length_b   1.000
_cell.length_c   1.000
_cell.angle_alpha   90.00
_cell.angle_beta   90.00
_cell.angle_gamma   90.00
#
_symmetry.space_group_name_H-M   'P 1'
#
loop_
_entity.id
_entity.type
_entity.pdbx_description
1 polymer ?
#
loop_
_entity_poly.entity_id
_entity_poly.type
_entity_poly.pdbx_seq_one_letter_code
_entity_poly.pdbx_strand_id
1 'polypeptide(L)'
;PCIHSVHMRGGELAAQSLLRAGCKNVLYFASSATERGYSMERYRRFAEVCKQHKCKITAIDAGSKIPNFQSGPTIWKKYISHFDGIDGLFTADVTAAALMKMLQKKGIKIPKKLKVVGYDGLDFTRFLTPELTTVRQNVPEIAKRSVDTIIRMIDGKKIEEMEQIVDVTFRKGEST
;
A
#
# COMPACT_ATOMS: atom_id res chain seq x y z
N PRO A 1 -19.65 12.93 -9.47
CA PRO A 1 -18.33 12.60 -10.02
C PRO A 1 -17.41 11.98 -8.96
N CYS A 2 -16.51 11.11 -9.38
CA CYS A 2 -15.51 10.46 -8.54
C CYS A 2 -14.10 10.83 -9.05
N ILE A 3 -13.18 11.17 -8.12
CA ILE A 3 -11.80 11.46 -8.45
C ILE A 3 -10.91 10.62 -7.57
N HIS A 4 -10.07 9.76 -8.17
CA HIS A 4 -9.27 8.80 -7.42
C HIS A 4 -7.93 8.46 -8.11
N SER A 5 -7.05 7.77 -7.41
CA SER A 5 -5.77 7.30 -7.96
C SER A 5 -5.93 6.06 -8.85
N VAL A 6 -4.95 5.85 -9.75
CA VAL A 6 -4.79 4.59 -10.51
C VAL A 6 -4.33 3.48 -9.57
N HIS A 7 -5.27 2.83 -8.86
CA HIS A 7 -4.93 1.83 -7.83
C HIS A 7 -4.26 0.59 -8.40
N MET A 8 -4.63 0.16 -9.60
CA MET A 8 -3.98 -0.96 -10.30
C MET A 8 -2.50 -0.65 -10.57
N ARG A 9 -2.18 0.56 -11.04
CA ARG A 9 -0.79 0.98 -11.27
C ARG A 9 0.03 0.93 -9.99
N GLY A 10 -0.56 1.34 -8.87
CA GLY A 10 0.08 1.26 -7.55
C GLY A 10 0.42 -0.17 -7.14
N GLY A 11 -0.49 -1.12 -7.36
CA GLY A 11 -0.24 -2.55 -7.13
C GLY A 11 0.90 -3.10 -8.00
N GLU A 12 0.94 -2.70 -9.28
CA GLU A 12 2.01 -3.07 -10.20
C GLU A 12 3.37 -2.57 -9.74
N LEU A 13 3.48 -1.27 -9.39
CA LEU A 13 4.73 -0.67 -8.93
C LEU A 13 5.27 -1.33 -7.66
N ALA A 14 4.39 -1.66 -6.72
CA ALA A 14 4.76 -2.37 -5.51
C ALA A 14 5.29 -3.78 -5.80
N ALA A 15 4.60 -4.55 -6.66
CA ALA A 15 5.04 -5.88 -7.06
C ALA A 15 6.41 -5.84 -7.75
N GLN A 16 6.58 -4.95 -8.72
CA GLN A 16 7.86 -4.77 -9.43
C GLN A 16 9.00 -4.40 -8.48
N SER A 17 8.76 -3.56 -7.47
CA SER A 17 9.77 -3.21 -6.48
C SER A 17 10.23 -4.41 -5.67
N LEU A 18 9.30 -5.20 -5.13
CA LEU A 18 9.62 -6.41 -4.37
C LEU A 18 10.32 -7.47 -5.22
N LEU A 19 9.87 -7.66 -6.47
CA LEU A 19 10.48 -8.61 -7.40
C LEU A 19 11.92 -8.22 -7.77
N ARG A 20 12.17 -6.93 -8.04
CA ARG A 20 13.54 -6.40 -8.27
C ARG A 20 14.44 -6.56 -7.06
N ALA A 21 13.88 -6.48 -5.85
CA ALA A 21 14.59 -6.75 -4.60
C ALA A 21 14.80 -8.25 -4.32
N GLY A 22 14.40 -9.14 -5.24
CA GLY A 22 14.61 -10.59 -5.18
C GLY A 22 13.60 -11.37 -4.35
N CYS A 23 12.46 -10.78 -3.99
CA CYS A 23 11.43 -11.46 -3.21
C CYS A 23 10.82 -12.65 -3.97
N LYS A 24 10.59 -13.74 -3.24
CA LYS A 24 9.99 -14.99 -3.72
C LYS A 24 8.68 -15.33 -3.02
N ASN A 25 8.50 -14.84 -1.79
CA ASN A 25 7.32 -15.08 -0.97
C ASN A 25 6.84 -13.76 -0.38
N VAL A 26 5.78 -13.20 -0.95
CA VAL A 26 5.29 -11.87 -0.55
C VAL A 26 3.97 -11.96 0.20
N LEU A 27 3.81 -11.08 1.16
CA LEU A 27 2.59 -10.87 1.91
C LEU A 27 1.92 -9.57 1.47
N TYR A 28 0.66 -9.65 1.05
CA TYR A 28 -0.22 -8.51 0.95
C TYR A 28 -1.06 -8.40 2.22
N PHE A 29 -0.92 -7.32 2.96
CA PHE A 29 -1.66 -7.10 4.19
C PHE A 29 -2.56 -5.87 4.04
N ALA A 30 -3.87 -6.06 4.12
CA ALA A 30 -4.84 -5.00 3.95
C ALA A 30 -5.84 -4.94 5.10
N SER A 31 -6.43 -3.78 5.28
CA SER A 31 -7.43 -3.50 6.31
C SER A 31 -8.85 -3.86 5.91
N SER A 32 -9.08 -3.97 4.63
CA SER A 32 -10.31 -4.50 4.05
C SER A 32 -9.96 -5.04 2.68
N ALA A 33 -9.77 -6.34 2.58
CA ALA A 33 -9.76 -7.06 1.31
C ALA A 33 -11.20 -7.45 0.95
N THR A 34 -12.19 -6.63 1.36
CA THR A 34 -13.57 -6.85 0.95
C THR A 34 -13.65 -6.83 -0.57
N GLU A 35 -14.48 -7.66 -1.11
CA GLU A 35 -14.63 -7.98 -2.54
C GLU A 35 -14.88 -6.77 -3.47
N ARG A 36 -14.96 -5.58 -2.92
CA ARG A 36 -15.23 -4.32 -3.63
C ARG A 36 -14.37 -3.18 -3.10
N GLY A 37 -13.81 -2.40 -4.02
CA GLY A 37 -13.11 -1.15 -3.72
C GLY A 37 -11.65 -1.12 -4.15
N TYR A 38 -11.04 0.02 -4.00
CA TYR A 38 -9.69 0.37 -4.47
C TYR A 38 -8.57 -0.51 -3.90
N SER A 39 -8.76 -1.07 -2.70
CA SER A 39 -7.81 -2.01 -2.10
C SER A 39 -7.75 -3.32 -2.89
N MET A 40 -8.90 -3.78 -3.43
CA MET A 40 -9.00 -4.97 -4.26
C MET A 40 -8.35 -4.77 -5.63
N GLU A 41 -8.47 -3.61 -6.24
CA GLU A 41 -7.80 -3.30 -7.52
C GLU A 41 -6.28 -3.34 -7.37
N ARG A 42 -5.75 -2.76 -6.28
CA ARG A 42 -4.32 -2.85 -5.93
C ARG A 42 -3.88 -4.30 -5.79
N TYR A 43 -4.65 -5.08 -5.03
CA TYR A 43 -4.33 -6.49 -4.80
C TYR A 43 -4.37 -7.30 -6.09
N ARG A 44 -5.41 -7.17 -6.90
CA ARG A 44 -5.53 -7.92 -8.17
C ARG A 44 -4.32 -7.72 -9.06
N ARG A 45 -3.92 -6.47 -9.29
CA ARG A 45 -2.78 -6.19 -10.15
C ARG A 45 -1.46 -6.60 -9.52
N PHE A 46 -1.29 -6.38 -8.21
CA PHE A 46 -0.14 -6.88 -7.46
C PHE A 46 0.01 -8.40 -7.58
N ALA A 47 -1.08 -9.12 -7.37
CA ALA A 47 -1.10 -10.59 -7.44
C ALA A 47 -0.84 -11.10 -8.86
N GLU A 48 -1.41 -10.46 -9.87
CA GLU A 48 -1.17 -10.80 -11.28
C GLU A 48 0.31 -10.71 -11.64
N VAL A 49 0.96 -9.58 -11.33
CA VAL A 49 2.39 -9.37 -11.60
C VAL A 49 3.25 -10.37 -10.84
N CYS A 50 2.97 -10.62 -9.57
CA CYS A 50 3.70 -11.62 -8.80
C CYS A 50 3.57 -13.03 -9.39
N LYS A 51 2.36 -13.44 -9.81
CA LYS A 51 2.11 -14.76 -10.44
C LYS A 51 2.89 -14.91 -11.75
N GLN A 52 2.91 -13.88 -12.59
CA GLN A 52 3.69 -13.88 -13.85
C GLN A 52 5.18 -14.17 -13.61
N HIS A 53 5.71 -13.76 -12.45
CA HIS A 53 7.10 -13.96 -12.04
C HIS A 53 7.30 -15.15 -11.08
N LYS A 54 6.31 -16.05 -10.95
CA LYS A 54 6.35 -17.24 -10.08
C LYS A 54 6.64 -16.91 -8.60
N CYS A 55 6.27 -15.71 -8.15
CA CYS A 55 6.38 -15.29 -6.77
C CYS A 55 5.14 -15.77 -5.99
N LYS A 56 5.34 -16.42 -4.85
CA LYS A 56 4.23 -16.86 -3.98
C LYS A 56 3.63 -15.66 -3.26
N ILE A 57 2.31 -15.68 -3.11
CA ILE A 57 1.55 -14.58 -2.49
C ILE A 57 0.70 -15.16 -1.36
N THR A 58 0.80 -14.53 -0.20
CA THR A 58 -0.15 -14.68 0.89
C THR A 58 -0.91 -13.36 1.03
N ALA A 59 -2.24 -13.42 1.10
CA ALA A 59 -3.07 -12.24 1.35
C ALA A 59 -3.73 -12.36 2.72
N ILE A 60 -3.64 -11.32 3.52
CA ILE A 60 -4.31 -11.22 4.81
C ILE A 60 -5.24 -10.01 4.78
N ASP A 61 -6.51 -10.29 5.03
CA ASP A 61 -7.50 -9.27 5.34
C ASP A 61 -7.62 -9.13 6.86
N ALA A 62 -7.18 -7.99 7.39
CA ALA A 62 -7.31 -7.69 8.80
C ALA A 62 -8.69 -7.13 9.18
N GLY A 63 -9.57 -6.92 8.18
CA GLY A 63 -10.87 -6.27 8.37
C GLY A 63 -10.73 -4.87 8.92
N SER A 64 -11.75 -4.37 9.62
CA SER A 64 -11.72 -3.07 10.31
C SER A 64 -10.76 -3.03 11.51
N LYS A 65 -10.14 -4.13 11.86
CA LYS A 65 -9.19 -4.28 12.98
C LYS A 65 -7.74 -4.17 12.52
N ILE A 66 -7.41 -3.12 11.78
CA ILE A 66 -6.02 -2.87 11.37
C ILE A 66 -5.14 -2.64 12.58
N PRO A 67 -3.89 -3.14 12.58
CA PRO A 67 -2.88 -2.67 13.51
C PRO A 67 -2.66 -1.16 13.32
N ASN A 68 -3.31 -0.36 14.13
CA ASN A 68 -2.92 1.03 14.34
C ASN A 68 -1.92 1.11 15.48
N PHE A 69 -1.39 2.30 15.76
CA PHE A 69 -0.43 2.48 16.85
C PHE A 69 -0.98 2.10 18.23
N GLN A 70 -2.30 2.12 18.44
CA GLN A 70 -2.96 1.78 19.70
C GLN A 70 -3.26 0.28 19.83
N SER A 71 -3.78 -0.34 18.76
CA SER A 71 -4.16 -1.76 18.75
C SER A 71 -3.05 -2.71 18.29
N GLY A 72 -1.93 -2.15 17.81
CA GLY A 72 -0.84 -2.88 17.19
C GLY A 72 -0.33 -4.10 17.98
N PRO A 73 -0.01 -4.00 19.28
CA PRO A 73 0.54 -5.12 20.02
C PRO A 73 -0.38 -6.35 20.11
N THR A 74 -1.68 -6.12 20.21
CA THR A 74 -2.68 -7.20 20.36
C THR A 74 -2.98 -7.88 19.03
N ILE A 75 -3.15 -7.08 17.98
CA ILE A 75 -3.43 -7.59 16.63
C ILE A 75 -2.21 -8.29 16.05
N TRP A 76 -1.01 -7.80 16.35
CA TRP A 76 0.24 -8.39 15.94
C TRP A 76 0.38 -9.86 16.35
N LYS A 77 0.07 -10.20 17.60
CA LYS A 77 0.16 -11.58 18.09
C LYS A 77 -0.63 -12.56 17.21
N LYS A 78 -1.74 -12.10 16.65
CA LYS A 78 -2.59 -12.89 15.75
C LYS A 78 -1.94 -13.17 14.39
N TYR A 79 -1.14 -12.24 13.88
CA TYR A 79 -0.64 -12.33 12.51
C TYR A 79 0.85 -12.64 12.39
N ILE A 80 1.59 -12.73 13.51
CA ILE A 80 3.04 -12.88 13.48
C ILE A 80 3.50 -14.17 12.79
N SER A 81 2.77 -15.27 12.97
CA SER A 81 3.08 -16.56 12.32
C SER A 81 2.96 -16.51 10.80
N HIS A 82 2.19 -15.56 10.26
CA HIS A 82 2.05 -15.40 8.82
C HIS A 82 3.27 -14.79 8.14
N PHE A 83 4.24 -14.27 8.92
CA PHE A 83 5.49 -13.75 8.40
C PHE A 83 6.59 -14.80 8.26
N ASP A 84 6.35 -16.02 8.71
CA ASP A 84 7.30 -17.11 8.56
C ASP A 84 7.50 -17.45 7.07
N GLY A 85 8.74 -17.38 6.62
CA GLY A 85 9.08 -17.60 5.21
C GLY A 85 8.74 -16.45 4.26
N ILE A 86 8.19 -15.34 4.74
CA ILE A 86 7.91 -14.14 3.94
C ILE A 86 9.17 -13.29 3.82
N ASP A 87 9.46 -12.83 2.60
CA ASP A 87 10.61 -11.99 2.28
C ASP A 87 10.23 -10.60 1.73
N GLY A 88 8.93 -10.40 1.42
CA GLY A 88 8.39 -9.12 0.98
C GLY A 88 7.01 -8.81 1.58
N LEU A 89 6.77 -7.54 1.93
CA LEU A 89 5.49 -7.04 2.45
C LEU A 89 5.01 -5.86 1.62
N PHE A 90 3.74 -5.88 1.23
CA PHE A 90 3.04 -4.74 0.65
C PHE A 90 1.80 -4.40 1.47
N THR A 91 1.67 -3.15 1.91
CA THR A 91 0.55 -2.66 2.75
C THR A 91 0.48 -1.12 2.72
N ALA A 92 -0.55 -0.53 3.34
CA ALA A 92 -0.64 0.93 3.51
C ALA A 92 0.47 1.46 4.44
N ASP A 93 0.90 2.71 4.24
CA ASP A 93 2.04 3.33 4.94
C ASP A 93 1.93 3.28 6.48
N VAL A 94 0.75 3.59 7.02
CA VAL A 94 0.52 3.56 8.48
C VAL A 94 0.67 2.14 9.03
N THR A 95 0.14 1.16 8.31
CA THR A 95 0.27 -0.26 8.66
C THR A 95 1.72 -0.72 8.51
N ALA A 96 2.41 -0.32 7.44
CA ALA A 96 3.82 -0.62 7.22
C ALA A 96 4.67 -0.12 8.38
N ALA A 97 4.49 1.13 8.81
CA ALA A 97 5.24 1.71 9.93
C ALA A 97 5.03 0.92 11.24
N ALA A 98 3.78 0.56 11.55
CA ALA A 98 3.47 -0.23 12.73
C ALA A 98 4.11 -1.62 12.66
N LEU A 99 3.97 -2.34 11.53
CA LEU A 99 4.55 -3.66 11.33
C LEU A 99 6.08 -3.62 11.34
N MET A 100 6.72 -2.67 10.67
CA MET A 100 8.18 -2.51 10.68
C MET A 100 8.71 -2.38 12.11
N LYS A 101 8.14 -1.48 12.91
CA LYS A 101 8.53 -1.30 14.32
C LYS A 101 8.44 -2.58 15.13
N MET A 102 7.37 -3.36 14.90
CA MET A 102 7.12 -4.59 15.67
C MET A 102 8.01 -5.74 15.21
N LEU A 103 8.22 -5.88 13.89
CA LEU A 103 9.13 -6.87 13.31
C LEU A 103 10.57 -6.64 13.75
N GLN A 104 11.02 -5.38 13.74
CA GLN A 104 12.35 -5.01 14.22
C GLN A 104 12.56 -5.34 15.70
N LYS A 105 11.55 -5.12 16.55
CA LYS A 105 11.59 -5.54 17.97
C LYS A 105 11.72 -7.06 18.13
N LYS A 106 11.32 -7.84 17.12
CA LYS A 106 11.51 -9.31 17.06
C LYS A 106 12.82 -9.72 16.38
N GLY A 107 13.70 -8.77 16.08
CA GLY A 107 15.00 -9.04 15.46
C GLY A 107 14.95 -9.23 13.94
N ILE A 108 13.80 -9.01 13.28
CA ILE A 108 13.70 -9.09 11.82
C ILE A 108 14.34 -7.86 11.21
N LYS A 109 15.41 -8.08 10.45
CA LYS A 109 16.17 -7.00 9.79
C LYS A 109 15.49 -6.58 8.48
N ILE A 110 15.13 -5.30 8.38
CA ILE A 110 14.61 -4.66 7.17
C ILE A 110 15.71 -3.78 6.59
N PRO A 111 16.03 -3.88 5.29
CA PRO A 111 15.44 -4.74 4.25
C PRO A 111 16.06 -6.15 4.15
N LYS A 112 17.10 -6.47 4.92
CA LYS A 112 17.92 -7.70 4.73
C LYS A 112 17.08 -8.99 4.73
N LYS A 113 16.22 -9.17 5.73
CA LYS A 113 15.36 -10.35 5.87
C LYS A 113 13.99 -10.15 5.23
N LEU A 114 13.40 -8.96 5.40
CA LEU A 114 12.09 -8.61 4.89
C LEU A 114 12.15 -7.27 4.17
N LYS A 115 11.73 -7.20 2.92
CA LYS A 115 11.55 -5.96 2.17
C LYS A 115 10.13 -5.46 2.39
N VAL A 116 9.96 -4.13 2.50
CA VAL A 116 8.65 -3.54 2.77
C VAL A 116 8.37 -2.44 1.76
N VAL A 117 7.19 -2.51 1.13
CA VAL A 117 6.63 -1.45 0.29
C VAL A 117 5.34 -0.95 0.89
N GLY A 118 5.25 0.36 1.06
CA GLY A 118 4.05 1.06 1.51
C GLY A 118 3.15 1.50 0.37
N TYR A 119 2.01 2.05 0.74
CA TYR A 119 1.07 2.72 -0.16
C TYR A 119 0.50 3.94 0.57
N ASP A 120 0.36 5.02 -0.10
CA ASP A 120 -0.18 6.36 0.15
C ASP A 120 0.87 7.45 -0.04
N GLY A 121 2.15 7.21 0.26
CA GLY A 121 3.25 8.16 0.09
C GLY A 121 3.27 9.25 1.16
N LEU A 122 2.86 8.92 2.38
CA LEU A 122 2.78 9.86 3.50
C LEU A 122 4.18 10.34 3.91
N ASP A 123 4.32 11.63 4.24
CA ASP A 123 5.62 12.24 4.49
C ASP A 123 6.32 11.70 5.75
N PHE A 124 5.58 11.29 6.78
CA PHE A 124 6.18 10.72 7.98
C PHE A 124 7.00 9.45 7.70
N THR A 125 6.76 8.76 6.59
CA THR A 125 7.48 7.54 6.22
C THR A 125 8.96 7.78 5.90
N ARG A 126 9.34 9.05 5.63
CA ARG A 126 10.74 9.47 5.48
C ARG A 126 11.52 9.43 6.79
N PHE A 127 10.84 9.52 7.92
CA PHE A 127 11.44 9.50 9.26
C PHE A 127 11.50 8.09 9.87
N LEU A 128 11.06 7.07 9.12
CA LEU A 128 11.22 5.68 9.55
C LEU A 128 12.66 5.21 9.33
N THR A 129 13.11 4.27 10.14
CA THR A 129 14.41 3.62 9.97
C THR A 129 14.21 2.12 9.78
N PRO A 130 14.50 1.60 8.58
CA PRO A 130 14.85 2.31 7.33
C PRO A 130 13.72 3.16 6.77
N GLU A 131 14.05 4.17 5.92
CA GLU A 131 13.05 4.96 5.19
C GLU A 131 12.17 4.04 4.35
N LEU A 132 10.85 4.24 4.43
CA LEU A 132 9.89 3.37 3.74
C LEU A 132 9.83 3.67 2.23
N THR A 133 10.08 2.65 1.42
CA THR A 133 9.74 2.64 -0.01
C THR A 133 8.22 2.60 -0.14
N THR A 134 7.63 3.51 -0.92
CA THR A 134 6.16 3.60 -0.99
C THR A 134 5.65 4.06 -2.36
N VAL A 135 4.45 3.61 -2.71
CA VAL A 135 3.67 4.17 -3.81
C VAL A 135 2.95 5.41 -3.32
N ARG A 136 3.19 6.55 -3.97
CA ARG A 136 2.65 7.84 -3.59
C ARG A 136 1.42 8.19 -4.43
N GLN A 137 0.33 8.48 -3.76
CA GLN A 137 -0.85 9.10 -4.37
C GLN A 137 -0.60 10.60 -4.59
N ASN A 138 -1.08 11.15 -5.70
CA ASN A 138 -0.99 12.58 -5.96
C ASN A 138 -2.17 13.32 -5.31
N VAL A 139 -2.17 13.35 -3.98
CA VAL A 139 -3.24 13.97 -3.18
C VAL A 139 -3.47 15.45 -3.54
N PRO A 140 -2.44 16.29 -3.79
CA PRO A 140 -2.66 17.67 -4.23
C PRO A 140 -3.46 17.76 -5.53
N GLU A 141 -3.18 16.93 -6.52
CA GLU A 141 -3.91 16.92 -7.79
C GLU A 141 -5.35 16.41 -7.61
N ILE A 142 -5.54 15.37 -6.80
CA ILE A 142 -6.89 14.89 -6.46
C ILE A 142 -7.69 16.00 -5.78
N ALA A 143 -7.10 16.69 -4.79
CA ALA A 143 -7.76 17.77 -4.08
C ALA A 143 -8.11 18.93 -5.02
N LYS A 144 -7.16 19.37 -5.87
CA LYS A 144 -7.40 20.40 -6.87
C LYS A 144 -8.57 20.08 -7.79
N ARG A 145 -8.54 18.90 -8.42
CA ARG A 145 -9.64 18.47 -9.32
C ARG A 145 -10.98 18.37 -8.60
N SER A 146 -10.96 17.91 -7.33
CA SER A 146 -12.17 17.81 -6.52
C SER A 146 -12.78 19.18 -6.27
N VAL A 147 -11.98 20.16 -5.88
CA VAL A 147 -12.43 21.55 -5.65
C VAL A 147 -12.94 22.18 -6.95
N ASP A 148 -12.18 22.07 -8.04
CA ASP A 148 -12.57 22.61 -9.35
C ASP A 148 -13.90 22.01 -9.83
N THR A 149 -14.09 20.70 -9.60
CA THR A 149 -15.35 20.01 -9.95
C THR A 149 -16.51 20.51 -9.11
N ILE A 150 -16.33 20.68 -7.79
CA ILE A 150 -17.36 21.19 -6.88
C ILE A 150 -17.77 22.63 -7.28
N ILE A 151 -16.80 23.50 -7.56
CA ILE A 151 -17.06 24.88 -7.99
C ILE A 151 -17.90 24.87 -9.29
N ARG A 152 -17.52 24.07 -10.27
CA ARG A 152 -18.31 23.93 -11.53
C ARG A 152 -19.73 23.46 -11.29
N MET A 153 -19.94 22.53 -10.34
CA MET A 153 -21.27 22.05 -9.97
C MET A 153 -22.10 23.16 -9.32
N ILE A 154 -21.50 23.97 -8.44
CA ILE A 154 -22.17 25.12 -7.80
C ILE A 154 -22.57 26.15 -8.86
N ASP A 155 -21.72 26.40 -9.85
CA ASP A 155 -21.99 27.31 -10.96
C ASP A 155 -23.04 26.76 -11.96
N GLY A 156 -23.62 25.59 -11.73
CA GLY A 156 -24.58 24.96 -12.63
C GLY A 156 -23.98 24.44 -13.93
N LYS A 157 -22.64 24.34 -14.02
CA LYS A 157 -21.97 23.85 -15.21
C LYS A 157 -22.06 22.32 -15.30
N LYS A 158 -22.25 21.81 -16.51
CA LYS A 158 -22.28 20.37 -16.75
C LYS A 158 -20.91 19.74 -16.44
N ILE A 159 -20.91 18.63 -15.72
CA ILE A 159 -19.73 17.80 -15.51
C ILE A 159 -19.75 16.68 -16.56
N GLU A 160 -18.79 16.70 -17.46
CA GLU A 160 -18.71 15.74 -18.57
C GLU A 160 -18.04 14.44 -18.10
N GLU A 161 -16.98 14.55 -17.30
CA GLU A 161 -16.25 13.40 -16.75
C GLU A 161 -16.75 13.05 -15.35
N MET A 162 -17.50 11.96 -15.26
CA MET A 162 -18.02 11.46 -13.99
C MET A 162 -16.98 10.69 -13.19
N GLU A 163 -15.91 10.22 -13.84
CA GLU A 163 -14.77 9.56 -13.21
C GLU A 163 -13.47 10.19 -13.74
N GLN A 164 -12.65 10.67 -12.83
CA GLN A 164 -11.33 11.26 -13.13
C GLN A 164 -10.24 10.46 -12.41
N ILE A 165 -9.28 9.99 -13.16
CA ILE A 165 -8.21 9.16 -12.65
C ILE A 165 -6.92 9.98 -12.56
N VAL A 166 -6.23 9.90 -11.42
CA VAL A 166 -4.97 10.58 -11.15
C VAL A 166 -3.86 9.54 -10.99
N ASP A 167 -2.76 9.70 -11.70
CA ASP A 167 -1.66 8.74 -11.66
C ASP A 167 -0.95 8.76 -10.30
N VAL A 168 -0.29 7.63 -10.00
CA VAL A 168 0.52 7.43 -8.80
C VAL A 168 2.01 7.45 -9.16
N THR A 169 2.85 7.85 -8.21
CA THR A 169 4.29 7.83 -8.36
C THR A 169 4.92 6.84 -7.39
N PHE A 170 6.19 6.50 -7.63
CA PHE A 170 6.94 5.59 -6.78
C PHE A 170 8.07 6.34 -6.10
N ARG A 171 8.12 6.29 -4.76
CA ARG A 171 9.22 6.82 -3.96
C ARG A 171 10.02 5.67 -3.39
N LYS A 172 11.25 5.53 -3.86
CA LYS A 172 12.20 4.57 -3.32
C LYS A 172 12.78 5.13 -2.01
N GLY A 173 12.70 4.34 -0.96
CA GLY A 173 13.40 4.52 0.31
C GLY A 173 14.42 3.40 0.51
N GLU A 174 14.68 3.06 1.76
CA GLU A 174 15.70 2.08 2.18
C GLU A 174 15.11 0.71 2.55
N SER A 175 13.78 0.58 2.57
CA SER A 175 13.10 -0.63 3.03
C SER A 175 12.97 -1.74 1.98
N THR A 176 13.52 -1.52 0.76
CA THR A 176 13.60 -2.53 -0.32
C THR A 176 14.99 -2.66 -0.91
#